data_3cf94eea36f5e06da31d47bbdb59da2b
#
_entry.id   3cf94eea36f5e06da31d47bbdb59da2b
#
_cell.length_a   1.000
_cell.length_b   1.000
_cell.length_c   1.000
_cell.angle_alpha   90.00
_cell.angle_beta   90.00
_cell.angle_gamma   90.00
#
_symmetry.space_group_name_H-M   'P 1'
#
loop_
_entity.id
_entity.type
_entity.pdbx_description
1 polymer ?
#
loop_
_entity_poly.entity_id
_entity_poly.type
_entity_poly.pdbx_seq_one_letter_code
_entity_poly.pdbx_strand_id
1 'polypeptide(L)'
;MRAEIASTAIALFLANGFEATTIDDVVAATGIARRTFFRYFATKEDVVLGYLADLGDTICAALAARPPQEPVWEALRRAMDDTKSLFMSDPARMKAILSLCHATPSLRARHAEKTGHWRRGITVELARRLHVDPATDLRPATYAAAAVGALDAVGEAWHCGRQDADIDTLLDEAFAALRG
;
A
#
# COMPACT_ATOMS: atom_id res chain seq x y z
N MET A 1 5.57 10.54 18.58
CA MET A 1 6.95 9.99 18.43
C MET A 1 7.15 9.22 17.11
N ARG A 2 6.57 7.99 16.88
CA ARG A 2 6.77 7.26 15.61
C ARG A 2 6.35 8.09 14.40
N ALA A 3 5.18 8.72 14.44
CA ALA A 3 4.65 9.55 13.35
C ALA A 3 5.51 10.82 13.11
N GLU A 4 6.00 11.46 14.15
CA GLU A 4 6.87 12.63 14.06
C GLU A 4 8.23 12.30 13.41
N ILE A 5 8.86 11.19 13.83
CA ILE A 5 10.10 10.70 13.21
C ILE A 5 9.87 10.43 11.72
N ALA A 6 8.77 9.74 11.38
CA ALA A 6 8.45 9.43 9.99
C ALA A 6 8.19 10.69 9.16
N SER A 7 7.46 11.68 9.70
CA SER A 7 7.19 12.94 9.01
C SER A 7 8.48 13.71 8.72
N THR A 8 9.35 13.86 9.73
CA THR A 8 10.65 14.54 9.56
C THR A 8 11.54 13.80 8.54
N ALA A 9 11.61 12.48 8.62
CA ALA A 9 12.42 11.69 7.70
C ALA A 9 11.89 11.79 6.25
N ILE A 10 10.57 11.70 6.03
CA ILE A 10 9.96 11.85 4.70
C ILE A 10 10.27 13.25 4.12
N ALA A 11 10.18 14.31 4.94
CA ALA A 11 10.55 15.65 4.50
C ALA A 11 12.02 15.75 4.08
N LEU A 12 12.94 15.13 4.82
CA LEU A 12 14.36 15.07 4.46
C LEU A 12 14.59 14.26 3.17
N PHE A 13 13.92 13.13 3.01
CA PHE A 13 14.01 12.30 1.80
C PHE A 13 13.53 13.04 0.55
N LEU A 14 12.48 13.86 0.68
CA LEU A 14 12.00 14.70 -0.42
C LEU A 14 12.95 15.85 -0.75
N ALA A 15 13.54 16.47 0.27
CA ALA A 15 14.41 17.62 0.10
C ALA A 15 15.79 17.24 -0.45
N ASN A 16 16.38 16.18 0.08
CA ASN A 16 17.79 15.81 -0.16
C ASN A 16 17.94 14.57 -1.04
N GLY A 17 16.82 13.87 -1.34
CA GLY A 17 16.81 12.57 -2.00
C GLY A 17 16.91 11.41 -1.00
N PHE A 18 16.21 10.32 -1.32
CA PHE A 18 16.15 9.14 -0.44
C PHE A 18 17.50 8.48 -0.23
N GLU A 19 18.26 8.26 -1.31
CA GLU A 19 19.56 7.56 -1.22
C GLU A 19 20.63 8.42 -0.53
N ALA A 20 20.61 9.73 -0.72
CA ALA A 20 21.58 10.65 -0.12
C ALA A 20 21.35 10.90 1.36
N THR A 21 20.12 10.71 1.86
CA THR A 21 19.77 10.94 3.26
C THR A 21 20.08 9.70 4.10
N THR A 22 20.88 9.89 5.14
CA THR A 22 21.26 8.82 6.08
C THR A 22 20.34 8.76 7.29
N ILE A 23 20.40 7.64 8.04
CA ILE A 23 19.69 7.55 9.33
C ILE A 23 20.26 8.58 10.33
N ASP A 24 21.54 8.91 10.24
CA ASP A 24 22.16 9.90 11.13
C ASP A 24 21.63 11.31 10.85
N ASP A 25 21.32 11.65 9.61
CA ASP A 25 20.66 12.92 9.27
C ASP A 25 19.24 13.00 9.89
N VAL A 26 18.48 11.89 9.83
CA VAL A 26 17.14 11.81 10.44
C VAL A 26 17.24 11.93 11.96
N VAL A 27 18.19 11.25 12.58
CA VAL A 27 18.41 11.29 14.03
C VAL A 27 18.83 12.69 14.47
N ALA A 28 19.72 13.36 13.73
CA ALA A 28 20.12 14.73 14.00
C ALA A 28 18.95 15.71 13.89
N ALA A 29 18.13 15.59 12.84
CA ALA A 29 16.99 16.47 12.61
C ALA A 29 15.84 16.28 13.63
N THR A 30 15.68 15.06 14.15
CA THR A 30 14.63 14.74 15.14
C THR A 30 15.08 14.90 16.59
N GLY A 31 16.40 15.04 16.83
CA GLY A 31 16.96 15.13 18.19
C GLY A 31 16.86 13.84 19.02
N ILE A 32 16.59 12.70 18.39
CA ILE A 32 16.48 11.40 19.08
C ILE A 32 17.80 10.64 19.05
N ALA A 33 17.97 9.68 19.97
CA ALA A 33 19.09 8.76 19.89
C ALA A 33 18.90 7.75 18.75
N ARG A 34 20.00 7.32 18.08
CA ARG A 34 19.99 6.30 17.03
C ARG A 34 19.28 5.00 17.45
N ARG A 35 19.47 4.57 18.72
CA ARG A 35 18.76 3.43 19.31
C ARG A 35 17.24 3.64 19.33
N THR A 36 16.79 4.87 19.51
CA THR A 36 15.36 5.22 19.50
C THR A 36 14.79 5.07 18.09
N PHE A 37 15.52 5.50 17.07
CA PHE A 37 15.12 5.27 15.67
C PHE A 37 14.91 3.77 15.40
N PHE A 38 15.89 2.93 15.68
CA PHE A 38 15.83 1.49 15.43
C PHE A 38 14.79 0.74 16.28
N ARG A 39 14.29 1.32 17.35
CA ARG A 39 13.14 0.78 18.08
C ARG A 39 11.84 0.89 17.30
N TYR A 40 11.73 1.89 16.41
CA TYR A 40 10.50 2.14 15.62
C TYR A 40 10.60 1.66 14.17
N PHE A 41 11.79 1.66 13.59
CA PHE A 41 12.03 1.37 12.18
C PHE A 41 13.30 0.53 12.04
N ALA A 42 13.22 -0.62 11.36
CA ALA A 42 14.38 -1.45 11.12
C ALA A 42 15.29 -0.85 10.03
N THR A 43 14.69 -0.17 9.05
CA THR A 43 15.41 0.45 7.92
C THR A 43 14.81 1.83 7.59
N LYS A 44 15.49 2.59 6.71
CA LYS A 44 14.93 3.86 6.21
C LYS A 44 13.75 3.64 5.24
N GLU A 45 13.72 2.50 4.56
CA GLU A 45 12.59 2.07 3.73
C GLU A 45 11.34 1.84 4.59
N ASP A 46 11.49 1.29 5.80
CA ASP A 46 10.37 1.07 6.71
C ASP A 46 9.74 2.39 7.22
N VAL A 47 10.48 3.48 7.19
CA VAL A 47 9.92 4.82 7.49
C VAL A 47 8.89 5.21 6.44
N VAL A 48 9.21 4.97 5.17
CA VAL A 48 8.33 5.30 4.03
C VAL A 48 7.20 4.28 3.91
N LEU A 49 7.53 3.00 3.84
CA LEU A 49 6.59 1.92 3.55
C LEU A 49 5.83 1.40 4.77
N GLY A 50 6.25 1.78 5.97
CA GLY A 50 5.58 1.39 7.21
C GLY A 50 4.16 1.96 7.32
N TYR A 51 3.86 3.03 6.58
CA TYR A 51 2.51 3.59 6.49
C TYR A 51 1.55 2.66 5.73
N LEU A 52 2.08 1.83 4.84
CA LEU A 52 1.34 0.83 4.06
C LEU A 52 1.42 -0.57 4.68
N ALA A 53 1.98 -0.71 5.89
CA ALA A 53 2.32 -2.02 6.44
C ALA A 53 1.11 -2.93 6.60
N ASP A 54 0.03 -2.39 7.16
CA ASP A 54 -1.15 -3.15 7.55
C ASP A 54 -2.22 -3.21 6.46
N LEU A 55 -1.95 -2.60 5.29
CA LEU A 55 -2.95 -2.45 4.23
C LEU A 55 -3.42 -3.81 3.68
N GLY A 56 -2.48 -4.72 3.45
CA GLY A 56 -2.81 -6.06 2.95
C GLY A 56 -3.66 -6.86 3.94
N ASP A 57 -3.33 -6.80 5.23
CA ASP A 57 -4.09 -7.47 6.28
C ASP A 57 -5.49 -6.86 6.43
N THR A 58 -5.60 -5.55 6.30
CA THR A 58 -6.89 -4.84 6.29
C THR A 58 -7.77 -5.32 5.13
N ILE A 59 -7.22 -5.39 3.91
CA ILE A 59 -7.94 -5.87 2.73
C ILE A 59 -8.36 -7.34 2.93
N CYS A 60 -7.48 -8.20 3.44
CA CYS A 60 -7.79 -9.60 3.70
C CYS A 60 -8.91 -9.74 4.74
N ALA A 61 -8.87 -8.99 5.83
CA ALA A 61 -9.90 -8.99 6.86
C ALA A 61 -11.25 -8.49 6.33
N ALA A 62 -11.23 -7.39 5.55
CA ALA A 62 -12.42 -6.85 4.91
C ALA A 62 -13.03 -7.86 3.92
N LEU A 63 -12.21 -8.53 3.11
CA LEU A 63 -12.65 -9.57 2.17
C LEU A 63 -13.26 -10.77 2.89
N ALA A 64 -12.65 -11.22 4.00
CA ALA A 64 -13.16 -12.33 4.82
C ALA A 64 -14.53 -12.02 5.43
N ALA A 65 -14.78 -10.75 5.76
CA ALA A 65 -16.04 -10.29 6.35
C ALA A 65 -17.18 -10.13 5.31
N ARG A 66 -16.88 -10.17 4.00
CA ARG A 66 -17.91 -10.02 2.95
C ARG A 66 -18.83 -11.23 2.89
N PRO A 67 -20.14 -11.04 2.59
CA PRO A 67 -21.09 -12.15 2.43
C PRO A 67 -20.58 -13.21 1.46
N PRO A 68 -20.67 -14.50 1.78
CA PRO A 68 -20.11 -15.57 0.93
C PRO A 68 -20.76 -15.65 -0.47
N GLN A 69 -22.01 -15.18 -0.60
CA GLN A 69 -22.77 -15.20 -1.85
C GLN A 69 -22.46 -14.00 -2.77
N GLU A 70 -21.76 -13.00 -2.26
CA GLU A 70 -21.40 -11.82 -3.05
C GLU A 70 -20.43 -12.21 -4.18
N PRO A 71 -20.62 -11.74 -5.42
CA PRO A 71 -19.70 -12.01 -6.52
C PRO A 71 -18.26 -11.64 -6.14
N VAL A 72 -17.30 -12.51 -6.46
CA VAL A 72 -15.88 -12.38 -6.04
C VAL A 72 -15.32 -10.99 -6.36
N TRP A 73 -15.62 -10.50 -7.56
CA TRP A 73 -15.06 -9.21 -8.01
C TRP A 73 -15.67 -8.01 -7.26
N GLU A 74 -16.94 -8.10 -6.90
CA GLU A 74 -17.59 -7.08 -6.06
C GLU A 74 -17.08 -7.13 -4.62
N ALA A 75 -16.92 -8.32 -4.07
CA ALA A 75 -16.34 -8.50 -2.74
C ALA A 75 -14.92 -7.92 -2.66
N LEU A 76 -14.07 -8.13 -3.68
CA LEU A 76 -12.74 -7.55 -3.79
C LEU A 76 -12.79 -6.03 -3.86
N ARG A 77 -13.65 -5.47 -4.76
CA ARG A 77 -13.78 -4.01 -4.89
C ARG A 77 -14.17 -3.37 -3.55
N ARG A 78 -15.16 -3.93 -2.87
CA ARG A 78 -15.64 -3.42 -1.58
C ARG A 78 -14.66 -3.65 -0.44
N ALA A 79 -13.86 -4.73 -0.48
CA ALA A 79 -12.77 -4.93 0.48
C ALA A 79 -11.69 -3.84 0.40
N MET A 80 -11.67 -3.07 -0.69
CA MET A 80 -10.76 -1.95 -0.87
C MET A 80 -11.31 -0.61 -0.36
N ASP A 81 -12.57 -0.53 0.09
CA ASP A 81 -13.14 0.72 0.59
C ASP A 81 -12.35 1.27 1.79
N ASP A 82 -11.83 0.39 2.65
CA ASP A 82 -11.01 0.80 3.80
C ASP A 82 -9.67 1.42 3.39
N THR A 83 -9.20 1.19 2.15
CA THR A 83 -7.98 1.82 1.64
C THR A 83 -8.14 3.33 1.46
N LYS A 84 -9.38 3.80 1.20
CA LYS A 84 -9.71 5.22 1.09
C LYS A 84 -9.28 5.99 2.34
N SER A 85 -9.53 5.44 3.52
CA SER A 85 -9.16 6.09 4.77
C SER A 85 -7.65 6.34 4.86
N LEU A 86 -6.84 5.44 4.31
CA LEU A 86 -5.39 5.57 4.25
C LEU A 86 -4.96 6.74 3.36
N PHE A 87 -5.56 6.88 2.17
CA PHE A 87 -5.27 7.98 1.24
C PHE A 87 -5.75 9.32 1.80
N MET A 88 -6.91 9.35 2.44
CA MET A 88 -7.58 10.58 2.85
C MET A 88 -7.23 11.05 4.26
N SER A 89 -6.66 10.20 5.12
CA SER A 89 -6.25 10.58 6.47
C SER A 89 -5.11 11.61 6.49
N ASP A 90 -4.18 11.51 5.55
CA ASP A 90 -3.07 12.44 5.34
C ASP A 90 -2.67 12.44 3.85
N PRO A 91 -3.42 13.16 2.99
CA PRO A 91 -3.17 13.17 1.55
C PRO A 91 -1.79 13.68 1.17
N ALA A 92 -1.26 14.68 1.89
CA ALA A 92 0.06 15.22 1.64
C ALA A 92 1.16 14.18 1.89
N ARG A 93 1.04 13.43 2.97
CA ARG A 93 1.94 12.33 3.30
C ARG A 93 1.84 11.18 2.31
N MET A 94 0.64 10.78 1.92
CA MET A 94 0.45 9.74 0.92
C MET A 94 1.09 10.14 -0.41
N LYS A 95 0.88 11.39 -0.86
CA LYS A 95 1.53 11.92 -2.06
C LYS A 95 3.05 11.86 -1.97
N ALA A 96 3.62 12.23 -0.82
CA ALA A 96 5.05 12.16 -0.57
C ALA A 96 5.57 10.71 -0.65
N ILE A 97 4.87 9.74 -0.06
CA ILE A 97 5.21 8.32 -0.11
C ILE A 97 5.18 7.81 -1.55
N LEU A 98 4.13 8.09 -2.30
CA LEU A 98 4.00 7.68 -3.70
C LEU A 98 5.11 8.30 -4.58
N SER A 99 5.42 9.59 -4.38
CA SER A 99 6.51 10.29 -5.06
C SER A 99 7.86 9.61 -4.80
N LEU A 100 8.16 9.30 -3.55
CA LEU A 100 9.39 8.63 -3.17
C LEU A 100 9.47 7.21 -3.76
N CYS A 101 8.38 6.44 -3.70
CA CYS A 101 8.30 5.10 -4.30
C CYS A 101 8.50 5.15 -5.81
N HIS A 102 7.93 6.16 -6.49
CA HIS A 102 8.08 6.32 -7.94
C HIS A 102 9.53 6.70 -8.33
N ALA A 103 10.14 7.62 -7.59
CA ALA A 103 11.46 8.15 -7.89
C ALA A 103 12.62 7.21 -7.50
N THR A 104 12.41 6.28 -6.54
CA THR A 104 13.48 5.54 -5.88
C THR A 104 13.41 4.04 -6.20
N PRO A 105 14.37 3.48 -6.96
CA PRO A 105 14.37 2.05 -7.34
C PRO A 105 14.33 1.08 -6.15
N SER A 106 15.07 1.37 -5.07
CA SER A 106 15.08 0.52 -3.86
C SER A 106 13.72 0.49 -3.18
N LEU A 107 13.01 1.63 -3.10
CA LEU A 107 11.65 1.69 -2.56
C LEU A 107 10.63 0.96 -3.45
N ARG A 108 10.77 1.08 -4.78
CA ARG A 108 9.92 0.30 -5.72
C ARG A 108 10.08 -1.19 -5.52
N ALA A 109 11.32 -1.67 -5.41
CA ALA A 109 11.59 -3.10 -5.18
C ALA A 109 10.96 -3.57 -3.87
N ARG A 110 11.14 -2.80 -2.79
CA ARG A 110 10.59 -3.13 -1.48
C ARG A 110 9.07 -3.04 -1.45
N HIS A 111 8.46 -2.10 -2.17
CA HIS A 111 7.02 -2.02 -2.34
C HIS A 111 6.49 -3.24 -3.09
N ALA A 112 7.15 -3.68 -4.17
CA ALA A 112 6.79 -4.87 -4.91
C ALA A 112 6.84 -6.16 -4.05
N GLU A 113 7.80 -6.28 -3.14
CA GLU A 113 7.83 -7.38 -2.16
C GLU A 113 6.60 -7.35 -1.25
N LYS A 114 6.21 -6.16 -0.77
CA LYS A 114 5.02 -5.95 0.06
C LYS A 114 3.73 -6.31 -0.67
N THR A 115 3.53 -5.77 -1.86
CA THR A 115 2.35 -6.07 -2.68
C THR A 115 2.30 -7.55 -3.08
N GLY A 116 3.45 -8.19 -3.26
CA GLY A 116 3.57 -9.64 -3.40
C GLY A 116 3.07 -10.41 -2.17
N HIS A 117 3.31 -9.90 -0.96
CA HIS A 117 2.77 -10.49 0.26
C HIS A 117 1.25 -10.30 0.35
N TRP A 118 0.74 -9.10 0.08
CA TRP A 118 -0.71 -8.85 0.04
C TRP A 118 -1.43 -9.78 -0.93
N ARG A 119 -0.88 -9.90 -2.14
CA ARG A 119 -1.41 -10.80 -3.17
C ARG A 119 -1.52 -12.25 -2.69
N ARG A 120 -0.51 -12.76 -1.97
CA ARG A 120 -0.58 -14.11 -1.38
C ARG A 120 -1.69 -14.23 -0.35
N GLY A 121 -1.84 -13.27 0.56
CA GLY A 121 -2.92 -13.25 1.56
C GLY A 121 -4.30 -13.24 0.91
N ILE A 122 -4.51 -12.35 -0.05
CA ILE A 122 -5.77 -12.25 -0.82
C ILE A 122 -6.03 -13.55 -1.58
N THR A 123 -5.01 -14.18 -2.18
CA THR A 123 -5.14 -15.47 -2.87
C THR A 123 -5.68 -16.56 -1.94
N VAL A 124 -5.14 -16.66 -0.73
CA VAL A 124 -5.58 -17.65 0.26
C VAL A 124 -7.05 -17.41 0.64
N GLU A 125 -7.43 -16.17 0.90
CA GLU A 125 -8.81 -15.84 1.27
C GLU A 125 -9.80 -16.10 0.12
N LEU A 126 -9.41 -15.80 -1.12
CA LEU A 126 -10.21 -16.07 -2.30
C LEU A 126 -10.35 -17.59 -2.56
N ALA A 127 -9.29 -18.38 -2.35
CA ALA A 127 -9.36 -19.83 -2.46
C ALA A 127 -10.35 -20.43 -1.47
N ARG A 128 -10.34 -19.92 -0.22
CA ARG A 128 -11.31 -20.29 0.81
C ARG A 128 -12.73 -19.93 0.38
N ARG A 129 -12.95 -18.72 -0.13
CA ARG A 129 -14.26 -18.23 -0.59
C ARG A 129 -14.81 -19.02 -1.78
N LEU A 130 -13.96 -19.39 -2.71
CA LEU A 130 -14.30 -20.15 -3.92
C LEU A 130 -14.38 -21.66 -3.68
N HIS A 131 -14.01 -22.14 -2.49
CA HIS A 131 -13.91 -23.57 -2.15
C HIS A 131 -13.01 -24.34 -3.13
N VAL A 132 -11.85 -23.79 -3.46
CA VAL A 132 -10.88 -24.40 -4.40
C VAL A 132 -9.49 -24.50 -3.80
N ASP A 133 -8.68 -25.39 -4.36
CA ASP A 133 -7.26 -25.50 -4.02
C ASP A 133 -6.46 -24.48 -4.87
N PRO A 134 -5.79 -23.48 -4.24
CA PRO A 134 -5.01 -22.49 -4.95
C PRO A 134 -3.79 -23.06 -5.68
N ALA A 135 -3.39 -24.29 -5.41
CA ALA A 135 -2.30 -24.98 -6.13
C ALA A 135 -2.74 -25.47 -7.51
N THR A 136 -4.04 -25.70 -7.70
CA THR A 136 -4.58 -26.29 -8.94
C THR A 136 -5.54 -25.36 -9.69
N ASP A 137 -6.09 -24.34 -9.02
CA ASP A 137 -7.01 -23.36 -9.59
C ASP A 137 -6.38 -21.97 -9.67
N LEU A 138 -6.24 -21.42 -10.86
CA LEU A 138 -5.61 -20.13 -11.09
C LEU A 138 -6.50 -18.93 -10.71
N ARG A 139 -7.82 -19.13 -10.57
CA ARG A 139 -8.77 -18.02 -10.31
C ARG A 139 -8.41 -17.17 -9.08
N PRO A 140 -8.10 -17.77 -7.89
CA PRO A 140 -7.73 -16.97 -6.72
C PRO A 140 -6.52 -16.07 -6.96
N ALA A 141 -5.46 -16.62 -7.56
CA ALA A 141 -4.23 -15.88 -7.84
C ALA A 141 -4.43 -14.79 -8.90
N THR A 142 -5.24 -15.08 -9.93
CA THR A 142 -5.57 -14.12 -10.99
C THR A 142 -6.37 -12.94 -10.45
N TYR A 143 -7.41 -13.20 -9.66
CA TYR A 143 -8.20 -12.14 -9.02
C TYR A 143 -7.37 -11.31 -8.05
N ALA A 144 -6.52 -11.94 -7.25
CA ALA A 144 -5.64 -11.22 -6.32
C ALA A 144 -4.65 -10.31 -7.06
N ALA A 145 -4.06 -10.81 -8.15
CA ALA A 145 -3.13 -10.03 -8.97
C ALA A 145 -3.82 -8.82 -9.63
N ALA A 146 -5.02 -9.04 -10.18
CA ALA A 146 -5.81 -7.98 -10.81
C ALA A 146 -6.23 -6.91 -9.80
N ALA A 147 -6.68 -7.30 -8.61
CA ALA A 147 -7.10 -6.38 -7.56
C ALA A 147 -5.94 -5.53 -7.02
N VAL A 148 -4.78 -6.13 -6.77
CA VAL A 148 -3.58 -5.38 -6.35
C VAL A 148 -3.10 -4.46 -7.48
N GLY A 149 -3.11 -4.92 -8.74
CA GLY A 149 -2.77 -4.08 -9.90
C GLY A 149 -3.73 -2.89 -10.08
N ALA A 150 -5.03 -3.07 -9.80
CA ALA A 150 -5.99 -1.97 -9.80
C ALA A 150 -5.65 -0.93 -8.72
N LEU A 151 -5.29 -1.37 -7.51
CA LEU A 151 -4.88 -0.47 -6.43
C LEU A 151 -3.59 0.29 -6.76
N ASP A 152 -2.61 -0.39 -7.37
CA ASP A 152 -1.37 0.25 -7.83
C ASP A 152 -1.66 1.33 -8.90
N ALA A 153 -2.55 1.03 -9.87
CA ALA A 153 -2.97 1.97 -10.89
C ALA A 153 -3.70 3.20 -10.30
N VAL A 154 -4.54 3.01 -9.28
CA VAL A 154 -5.19 4.10 -8.54
C VAL A 154 -4.15 4.98 -7.87
N GLY A 155 -3.17 4.40 -7.18
CA GLY A 155 -2.08 5.13 -6.54
C GLY A 155 -1.27 5.97 -7.54
N GLU A 156 -0.96 5.40 -8.71
CA GLU A 156 -0.23 6.08 -9.78
C GLU A 156 -1.07 7.22 -10.40
N ALA A 157 -2.33 6.96 -10.74
CA ALA A 157 -3.23 7.97 -11.27
C ALA A 157 -3.41 9.16 -10.32
N TRP A 158 -3.56 8.85 -9.03
CA TRP A 158 -3.68 9.86 -7.99
C TRP A 158 -2.38 10.67 -7.84
N HIS A 159 -1.22 10.02 -7.88
CA HIS A 159 0.08 10.69 -7.86
C HIS A 159 0.31 11.56 -9.10
N CYS A 160 -0.05 11.08 -10.30
CA CYS A 160 0.23 11.72 -11.58
C CYS A 160 -0.75 12.83 -12.00
N GLY A 161 -1.62 13.32 -11.11
CA GLY A 161 -2.43 14.50 -11.38
C GLY A 161 -3.94 14.37 -11.15
N ARG A 162 -4.42 13.20 -10.71
CA ARG A 162 -5.84 13.01 -10.37
C ARG A 162 -6.09 13.12 -8.85
N GLN A 163 -5.33 13.96 -8.15
CA GLN A 163 -5.39 14.09 -6.69
C GLN A 163 -6.72 14.66 -6.18
N ASP A 164 -7.44 15.39 -7.05
CA ASP A 164 -8.76 15.93 -6.74
C ASP A 164 -9.87 14.89 -7.00
N ALA A 165 -9.55 13.77 -7.64
CA ALA A 165 -10.51 12.70 -7.86
C ALA A 165 -10.75 11.93 -6.55
N ASP A 166 -12.01 11.58 -6.32
CA ASP A 166 -12.37 10.70 -5.23
C ASP A 166 -11.76 9.31 -5.44
N ILE A 167 -11.16 8.77 -4.39
CA ILE A 167 -10.49 7.45 -4.44
C ILE A 167 -11.48 6.34 -4.81
N ASP A 168 -12.74 6.43 -4.36
CA ASP A 168 -13.77 5.45 -4.74
C ASP A 168 -14.04 5.47 -6.25
N THR A 169 -14.10 6.67 -6.83
CA THR A 169 -14.24 6.82 -8.29
C THR A 169 -13.07 6.19 -9.04
N LEU A 170 -11.84 6.41 -8.59
CA LEU A 170 -10.65 5.80 -9.19
C LEU A 170 -10.64 4.27 -9.05
N LEU A 171 -11.04 3.75 -7.89
CA LEU A 171 -11.20 2.32 -7.67
C LEU A 171 -12.27 1.73 -8.58
N ASP A 172 -13.44 2.38 -8.70
CA ASP A 172 -14.52 1.93 -9.57
C ASP A 172 -14.09 1.90 -11.04
N GLU A 173 -13.39 2.94 -11.52
CA GLU A 173 -12.82 2.98 -12.86
C GLU A 173 -11.83 1.82 -13.10
N ALA A 174 -10.88 1.62 -12.17
CA ALA A 174 -9.88 0.57 -12.29
C ALA A 174 -10.50 -0.84 -12.27
N PHE A 175 -11.49 -1.07 -11.40
CA PHE A 175 -12.19 -2.34 -11.33
C PHE A 175 -13.14 -2.57 -12.51
N ALA A 176 -13.76 -1.52 -13.05
CA ALA A 176 -14.60 -1.60 -14.24
C ALA A 176 -13.77 -1.97 -15.48
N ALA A 177 -12.56 -1.40 -15.63
CA ALA A 177 -11.67 -1.70 -16.74
C ALA A 177 -11.29 -3.19 -16.87
N LEU A 178 -11.37 -3.95 -15.78
CA LEU A 178 -11.05 -5.38 -15.75
C LEU A 178 -12.26 -6.29 -15.99
N ARG A 179 -13.46 -5.72 -16.08
CA ARG A 179 -14.69 -6.48 -16.42
C ARG A 179 -15.01 -6.48 -17.93
N GLY A 180 -14.46 -5.52 -18.68
CA GLY A 180 -14.73 -5.31 -20.10
C GLY A 180 -16.00 -4.50 -20.34
#